data_fd2c5878f04c20ec875b1817496d654f
#
_entry.id   fd2c5878f04c20ec875b1817496d654f
#
_cell.length_a   1.000
_cell.length_b   1.000
_cell.length_c   1.000
_cell.angle_alpha   90.00
_cell.angle_beta   90.00
_cell.angle_gamma   90.00
#
_symmetry.space_group_name_H-M   'P 1'
#
loop_
_entity.id
_entity.type
_entity.pdbx_description
1 polymer ?
#
loop_
_entity_poly.entity_id
_entity_poly.type
_entity_poly.pdbx_seq_one_letter_code
_entity_poly.pdbx_strand_id
1 'polypeptide(L)'
;ESRDKAVSFICHEQLKRTDLTGEYKKYLIGRLFRADMNTASDEFMKKHPDTEPNADGQVSQKYVRKTDIATIIGNEFNFGFSTVTKYDIYARAVDDLKRKSPEIAEKILNGKLRVSHENIIELSRLPIEDINGLKRLLDSGSIDRIGYSQLRHELRWQRLPTGKPDSRRIKREKESAEAGIKQMPATDPDAELESLKFTIPSWSKTISRTMELTDFPSTSVNARREVKMQLLNLTRKITRLLS
;
A
#
# COMPACT_ATOMS: atom_id res chain seq x y z
N GLU A 1 22.02 5.57 28.38
CA GLU A 1 21.77 4.95 27.07
C GLU A 1 20.43 5.45 26.55
N SER A 2 20.38 5.78 25.25
CA SER A 2 19.12 6.22 24.61
C SER A 2 18.13 5.06 24.55
N ARG A 3 16.84 5.34 24.80
CA ARG A 3 15.75 4.35 24.66
C ARG A 3 15.76 3.70 23.27
N ASP A 4 16.05 4.45 22.23
CA ASP A 4 16.07 3.95 20.86
C ASP A 4 17.23 2.97 20.62
N LYS A 5 18.40 3.20 21.22
CA LYS A 5 19.50 2.21 21.19
C LYS A 5 19.11 0.88 21.83
N ALA A 6 18.40 0.93 22.96
CA ALA A 6 17.89 -0.29 23.60
C ALA A 6 16.85 -1.00 22.73
N VAL A 7 15.94 -0.24 22.09
CA VAL A 7 14.95 -0.79 21.16
C VAL A 7 15.61 -1.43 19.94
N SER A 8 16.62 -0.77 19.36
CA SER A 8 17.40 -1.31 18.24
C SER A 8 18.05 -2.64 18.63
N PHE A 9 18.75 -2.68 19.75
CA PHE A 9 19.39 -3.90 20.26
C PHE A 9 18.38 -5.04 20.47
N ILE A 10 17.26 -4.76 21.14
CA ILE A 10 16.21 -5.76 21.39
C ILE A 10 15.63 -6.29 20.06
N CYS A 11 15.39 -5.42 19.08
CA CYS A 11 14.88 -5.83 17.79
C CYS A 11 15.87 -6.75 17.05
N HIS A 12 17.17 -6.43 17.06
CA HIS A 12 18.21 -7.27 16.49
C HIS A 12 18.26 -8.66 17.17
N GLU A 13 18.24 -8.71 18.48
CA GLU A 13 18.26 -10.00 19.21
C GLU A 13 17.02 -10.83 18.94
N GLN A 14 15.85 -10.19 18.87
CA GLN A 14 14.60 -10.89 18.53
C GLN A 14 14.60 -11.41 17.08
N LEU A 15 15.17 -10.67 16.12
CA LEU A 15 15.21 -11.07 14.72
C LEU A 15 16.10 -12.29 14.44
N LYS A 16 17.03 -12.62 15.35
CA LYS A 16 17.86 -13.85 15.29
C LYS A 16 17.03 -15.12 15.53
N ARG A 17 15.86 -15.00 16.13
CA ARG A 17 15.00 -16.16 16.43
C ARG A 17 14.41 -16.74 15.16
N THR A 18 14.31 -18.06 15.10
CA THR A 18 13.77 -18.82 13.96
C THR A 18 12.27 -19.05 14.04
N ASP A 19 11.68 -18.96 15.23
CA ASP A 19 10.28 -19.24 15.52
C ASP A 19 9.32 -18.06 15.27
N LEU A 20 9.84 -16.94 14.75
CA LEU A 20 9.06 -15.73 14.48
C LEU A 20 8.17 -15.90 13.25
N THR A 21 6.93 -15.46 13.36
CA THR A 21 6.02 -15.34 12.22
C THR A 21 6.52 -14.26 11.23
N GLY A 22 6.12 -14.37 9.97
CA GLY A 22 6.46 -13.36 8.97
C GLY A 22 5.95 -11.96 9.35
N GLU A 23 4.77 -11.88 9.97
CA GLU A 23 4.19 -10.60 10.42
C GLU A 23 4.97 -9.99 11.58
N TYR A 24 5.45 -10.82 12.51
CA TYR A 24 6.28 -10.35 13.62
C TYR A 24 7.64 -9.86 13.12
N LYS A 25 8.26 -10.54 12.13
CA LYS A 25 9.51 -10.10 11.49
C LYS A 25 9.36 -8.73 10.83
N LYS A 26 8.28 -8.52 10.06
CA LYS A 26 7.98 -7.20 9.45
C LYS A 26 7.87 -6.11 10.52
N TYR A 27 7.17 -6.39 11.61
CA TYR A 27 7.01 -5.46 12.72
C TYR A 27 8.34 -5.11 13.38
N LEU A 28 9.20 -6.09 13.67
CA LEU A 28 10.50 -5.86 14.29
C LEU A 28 11.44 -5.07 13.37
N ILE A 29 11.49 -5.38 12.07
CA ILE A 29 12.29 -4.64 11.09
C ILE A 29 11.84 -3.18 11.00
N GLY A 30 10.54 -2.91 10.99
CA GLY A 30 10.03 -1.54 11.01
C GLY A 30 10.36 -0.79 12.30
N ARG A 31 10.32 -1.47 13.45
CA ARG A 31 10.72 -0.90 14.75
C ARG A 31 12.21 -0.62 14.82
N LEU A 32 13.04 -1.55 14.34
CA LEU A 32 14.48 -1.40 14.22
C LEU A 32 14.84 -0.17 13.39
N PHE A 33 14.29 -0.10 12.18
CA PHE A 33 14.53 1.02 11.28
C PHE A 33 14.21 2.38 11.93
N ARG A 34 13.09 2.49 12.65
CA ARG A 34 12.71 3.71 13.35
C ARG A 34 13.68 4.06 14.48
N ALA A 35 14.07 3.08 15.28
CA ALA A 35 15.00 3.26 16.37
C ALA A 35 16.38 3.74 15.88
N ASP A 36 16.87 3.16 14.79
CA ASP A 36 18.14 3.55 14.18
C ASP A 36 18.07 4.95 13.55
N MET A 37 16.94 5.30 12.91
CA MET A 37 16.71 6.66 12.40
C MET A 37 16.71 7.70 13.51
N ASN A 38 16.01 7.44 14.62
CA ASN A 38 15.98 8.35 15.76
C ASN A 38 17.38 8.49 16.38
N THR A 39 18.09 7.39 16.57
CA THR A 39 19.47 7.40 17.12
C THR A 39 20.40 8.21 16.24
N ALA A 40 20.37 8.02 14.93
CA ALA A 40 21.21 8.77 14.00
C ALA A 40 20.85 10.26 13.97
N SER A 41 19.58 10.60 14.11
CA SER A 41 19.09 11.98 14.22
C SER A 41 19.60 12.64 15.52
N ASP A 42 19.50 11.94 16.66
CA ASP A 42 19.99 12.43 17.96
C ASP A 42 21.51 12.64 17.97
N GLU A 43 22.27 11.74 17.37
CA GLU A 43 23.72 11.85 17.25
C GLU A 43 24.12 13.03 16.35
N PHE A 44 23.37 13.27 15.28
CA PHE A 44 23.57 14.43 14.43
C PHE A 44 23.32 15.74 15.21
N MET A 45 22.20 15.86 15.94
CA MET A 45 21.88 17.05 16.72
C MET A 45 22.92 17.33 17.79
N LYS A 46 23.48 16.29 18.43
CA LYS A 46 24.59 16.46 19.41
C LYS A 46 25.86 17.04 18.79
N LYS A 47 26.13 16.71 17.52
CA LYS A 47 27.31 17.24 16.78
C LYS A 47 27.07 18.63 16.21
N HIS A 48 25.81 19.02 16.01
CA HIS A 48 25.41 20.29 15.38
C HIS A 48 24.31 20.98 16.19
N PRO A 49 24.60 21.48 17.42
CA PRO A 49 23.59 22.03 18.32
C PRO A 49 22.87 23.29 17.78
N ASP A 50 23.51 24.01 16.84
CA ASP A 50 22.96 25.22 16.24
C ASP A 50 22.00 24.94 15.08
N THR A 51 21.69 23.68 14.80
CA THR A 51 20.76 23.32 13.69
C THR A 51 19.34 23.32 14.24
N GLU A 52 18.54 24.28 13.79
CA GLU A 52 17.11 24.31 14.15
C GLU A 52 16.36 23.14 13.52
N PRO A 53 15.51 22.44 14.30
CA PRO A 53 14.62 21.42 13.75
C PRO A 53 13.59 22.09 12.83
N ASN A 54 13.15 21.37 11.80
CA ASN A 54 12.05 21.81 10.92
C ASN A 54 10.77 22.01 11.75
N ALA A 55 9.76 22.70 11.16
CA ALA A 55 8.46 22.95 11.79
C ALA A 55 7.78 21.69 12.37
N ASP A 56 8.12 20.50 11.88
CA ASP A 56 7.65 19.20 12.36
C ASP A 56 8.52 18.60 13.49
N GLY A 57 9.49 19.35 14.03
CA GLY A 57 10.39 18.88 15.09
C GLY A 57 11.42 17.85 14.63
N GLN A 58 11.58 17.63 13.34
CA GLN A 58 12.55 16.70 12.76
C GLN A 58 13.75 17.46 12.20
N VAL A 59 14.94 16.91 12.42
CA VAL A 59 16.16 17.38 11.75
C VAL A 59 16.00 17.19 10.25
N SER A 60 16.33 18.21 9.49
CA SER A 60 16.28 18.15 8.03
C SER A 60 16.93 16.85 7.53
N GLN A 61 16.19 16.05 6.76
CA GLN A 61 16.63 14.76 6.16
C GLN A 61 17.91 14.89 5.31
N LYS A 62 18.43 16.12 5.12
CA LYS A 62 19.66 16.40 4.40
C LYS A 62 20.90 15.75 5.04
N TYR A 63 20.85 15.43 6.34
CA TYR A 63 22.01 14.98 7.09
C TYR A 63 21.99 13.49 7.46
N VAL A 64 20.78 12.90 7.61
CA VAL A 64 20.64 11.46 7.82
C VAL A 64 19.74 10.92 6.72
N ARG A 65 20.35 10.26 5.74
CA ARG A 65 19.58 9.73 4.62
C ARG A 65 18.81 8.49 5.05
N LYS A 66 17.51 8.60 5.06
CA LYS A 66 16.57 7.50 5.32
C LYS A 66 16.87 6.26 4.46
N THR A 67 17.31 6.49 3.22
CA THR A 67 17.70 5.43 2.27
C THR A 67 18.93 4.66 2.73
N ASP A 68 19.89 5.32 3.38
CA ASP A 68 21.15 4.68 3.76
C ASP A 68 20.91 3.69 4.92
N ILE A 69 20.18 4.12 5.95
CA ILE A 69 19.80 3.24 7.07
C ILE A 69 18.90 2.09 6.58
N ALA A 70 17.92 2.39 5.73
CA ALA A 70 17.06 1.35 5.16
C ALA A 70 17.85 0.35 4.30
N THR A 71 18.91 0.80 3.62
CA THR A 71 19.79 -0.07 2.82
C THR A 71 20.65 -0.95 3.71
N ILE A 72 21.20 -0.42 4.81
CA ILE A 72 21.99 -1.20 5.78
C ILE A 72 21.13 -2.33 6.34
N ILE A 73 19.95 -2.01 6.89
CA ILE A 73 19.03 -3.00 7.45
C ILE A 73 18.54 -3.98 6.35
N GLY A 74 18.29 -3.46 5.15
CA GLY A 74 17.85 -4.28 4.02
C GLY A 74 18.90 -5.32 3.64
N ASN A 75 20.17 -4.95 3.59
CA ASN A 75 21.28 -5.86 3.30
C ASN A 75 21.45 -6.92 4.40
N GLU A 76 21.29 -6.55 5.66
CA GLU A 76 21.40 -7.48 6.78
C GLU A 76 20.32 -8.55 6.77
N PHE A 77 19.08 -8.17 6.45
CA PHE A 77 17.93 -9.10 6.49
C PHE A 77 17.43 -9.54 5.10
N ASN A 78 18.18 -9.28 4.04
CA ASN A 78 17.85 -9.62 2.65
C ASN A 78 16.54 -8.98 2.13
N PHE A 79 16.33 -7.70 2.41
CA PHE A 79 15.21 -6.92 1.90
C PHE A 79 15.68 -5.69 1.11
N GLY A 80 14.91 -5.27 0.12
CA GLY A 80 15.15 -3.97 -0.53
C GLY A 80 14.83 -2.81 0.41
N PHE A 81 15.53 -1.67 0.25
CA PHE A 81 15.32 -0.47 1.07
C PHE A 81 13.85 0.01 1.10
N SER A 82 13.15 -0.10 -0.04
CA SER A 82 11.74 0.25 -0.15
C SER A 82 10.83 -0.67 0.69
N THR A 83 11.23 -1.91 0.89
CA THR A 83 10.53 -2.88 1.74
C THR A 83 10.72 -2.52 3.22
N VAL A 84 11.93 -2.15 3.62
CA VAL A 84 12.22 -1.71 4.99
C VAL A 84 11.39 -0.47 5.35
N THR A 85 11.32 0.51 4.46
CA THR A 85 10.48 1.71 4.68
C THR A 85 8.98 1.41 4.73
N LYS A 86 8.49 0.44 3.97
CA LYS A 86 7.10 -0.04 4.10
C LYS A 86 6.86 -0.72 5.45
N TYR A 87 7.84 -1.47 5.96
CA TYR A 87 7.74 -2.10 7.27
C TYR A 87 7.72 -1.09 8.44
N ASP A 88 8.33 0.10 8.29
CA ASP A 88 8.15 1.19 9.26
C ASP A 88 6.68 1.64 9.33
N ILE A 89 6.04 1.86 8.17
CA ILE A 89 4.62 2.23 8.12
C ILE A 89 3.76 1.13 8.75
N TYR A 90 4.04 -0.12 8.44
CA TYR A 90 3.38 -1.27 9.05
C TYR A 90 3.54 -1.31 10.56
N ALA A 91 4.76 -1.11 11.07
CA ALA A 91 5.03 -1.15 12.49
C ALA A 91 4.29 -0.03 13.24
N ARG A 92 4.20 1.18 12.67
CA ARG A 92 3.39 2.28 13.24
C ARG A 92 1.92 1.89 13.30
N ALA A 93 1.37 1.33 12.22
CA ALA A 93 -0.02 0.90 12.19
C ALA A 93 -0.30 -0.19 13.24
N VAL A 94 0.61 -1.14 13.42
CA VAL A 94 0.50 -2.16 14.47
C VAL A 94 0.61 -1.54 15.88
N ASP A 95 1.50 -0.57 16.10
CA ASP A 95 1.61 0.13 17.39
C ASP A 95 0.32 0.90 17.72
N ASP A 96 -0.29 1.55 16.71
CA ASP A 96 -1.59 2.23 16.86
C ASP A 96 -2.71 1.23 17.17
N LEU A 97 -2.70 0.09 16.49
CA LEU A 97 -3.66 -0.98 16.72
C LEU A 97 -3.48 -1.62 18.10
N LYS A 98 -2.24 -1.81 18.58
CA LYS A 98 -1.96 -2.27 19.95
C LYS A 98 -2.54 -1.36 21.03
N ARG A 99 -2.54 -0.04 20.77
CA ARG A 99 -3.14 0.93 21.71
C ARG A 99 -4.66 0.84 21.73
N LYS A 100 -5.30 0.53 20.59
CA LYS A 100 -6.76 0.46 20.45
C LYS A 100 -7.32 -0.92 20.78
N SER A 101 -6.66 -1.98 20.35
CA SER A 101 -7.05 -3.38 20.55
C SER A 101 -5.82 -4.30 20.56
N PRO A 102 -5.22 -4.51 21.75
CA PRO A 102 -4.04 -5.37 21.90
C PRO A 102 -4.27 -6.78 21.35
N GLU A 103 -5.46 -7.34 21.59
CA GLU A 103 -5.80 -8.71 21.20
C GLU A 103 -5.80 -8.92 19.69
N ILE A 104 -6.36 -7.98 18.91
CA ILE A 104 -6.34 -8.06 17.44
C ILE A 104 -4.90 -7.95 16.93
N ALA A 105 -4.12 -7.00 17.48
CA ALA A 105 -2.74 -6.83 17.11
C ALA A 105 -1.91 -8.08 17.39
N GLU A 106 -2.15 -8.73 18.53
CA GLU A 106 -1.48 -9.98 18.88
C GLU A 106 -1.88 -11.14 17.98
N LYS A 107 -3.18 -11.31 17.67
CA LYS A 107 -3.66 -12.32 16.72
C LYS A 107 -3.00 -12.14 15.34
N ILE A 108 -2.79 -10.89 14.88
CA ILE A 108 -2.10 -10.59 13.63
C ILE A 108 -0.63 -10.96 13.71
N LEU A 109 0.09 -10.50 14.73
CA LEU A 109 1.53 -10.75 14.89
C LEU A 109 1.84 -12.24 15.05
N ASN A 110 0.98 -12.99 15.74
CA ASN A 110 1.11 -14.43 15.91
C ASN A 110 0.64 -15.23 14.69
N GLY A 111 0.22 -14.57 13.60
CA GLY A 111 -0.24 -15.22 12.37
C GLY A 111 -1.60 -15.94 12.48
N LYS A 112 -2.30 -15.80 13.62
CA LYS A 112 -3.64 -16.38 13.84
C LYS A 112 -4.73 -15.65 13.05
N LEU A 113 -4.51 -14.36 12.72
CA LEU A 113 -5.40 -13.54 11.93
C LEU A 113 -4.67 -13.04 10.69
N ARG A 114 -5.13 -13.43 9.51
CA ARG A 114 -4.54 -13.00 8.24
C ARG A 114 -5.11 -11.65 7.80
N VAL A 115 -4.23 -10.66 7.72
CA VAL A 115 -4.57 -9.30 7.27
C VAL A 115 -3.47 -8.81 6.33
N SER A 116 -3.84 -8.25 5.18
CA SER A 116 -2.83 -7.70 4.27
C SER A 116 -2.18 -6.45 4.88
N HIS A 117 -0.96 -6.13 4.43
CA HIS A 117 -0.22 -4.95 4.87
C HIS A 117 -1.06 -3.66 4.78
N GLU A 118 -1.74 -3.46 3.66
CA GLU A 118 -2.59 -2.29 3.42
C GLU A 118 -3.81 -2.25 4.35
N ASN A 119 -4.43 -3.41 4.57
CA ASN A 119 -5.59 -3.51 5.45
C ASN A 119 -5.24 -3.26 6.91
N ILE A 120 -4.02 -3.56 7.36
CA ILE A 120 -3.55 -3.22 8.72
C ILE A 120 -3.45 -1.70 8.88
N ILE A 121 -2.95 -0.99 7.87
CA ILE A 121 -2.90 0.47 7.88
C ILE A 121 -4.32 1.07 7.95
N GLU A 122 -5.24 0.56 7.15
CA GLU A 122 -6.64 1.00 7.20
C GLU A 122 -7.30 0.67 8.55
N LEU A 123 -7.08 -0.54 9.08
CA LEU A 123 -7.58 -0.98 10.37
C LEU A 123 -7.08 -0.08 11.52
N SER A 124 -5.81 0.32 11.50
CA SER A 124 -5.24 1.20 12.51
C SER A 124 -5.88 2.59 12.55
N ARG A 125 -6.45 3.05 11.42
CA ARG A 125 -7.12 4.35 11.29
C ARG A 125 -8.58 4.33 11.75
N LEU A 126 -9.16 3.15 11.94
CA LEU A 126 -10.55 3.04 12.37
C LEU A 126 -10.75 3.56 13.80
N PRO A 127 -11.93 4.10 14.11
CA PRO A 127 -12.36 4.37 15.48
C PRO A 127 -12.38 3.09 16.31
N ILE A 128 -12.29 3.24 17.64
CA ILE A 128 -12.25 2.10 18.56
C ILE A 128 -13.57 1.30 18.56
N GLU A 129 -14.68 1.97 18.31
CA GLU A 129 -16.01 1.36 18.20
C GLU A 129 -16.08 0.37 17.04
N ASP A 130 -15.55 0.76 15.88
CA ASP A 130 -15.50 -0.07 14.67
C ASP A 130 -14.58 -1.28 14.88
N ILE A 131 -13.44 -1.07 15.53
CA ILE A 131 -12.50 -2.15 15.89
C ILE A 131 -13.16 -3.15 16.85
N ASN A 132 -13.92 -2.67 17.83
CA ASN A 132 -14.68 -3.54 18.74
C ASN A 132 -15.79 -4.30 18.01
N GLY A 133 -16.43 -3.70 16.99
CA GLY A 133 -17.37 -4.38 16.12
C GLY A 133 -16.71 -5.56 15.37
N LEU A 134 -15.56 -5.32 14.76
CA LEU A 134 -14.77 -6.36 14.08
C LEU A 134 -14.31 -7.46 15.04
N LYS A 135 -13.92 -7.10 16.27
CA LYS A 135 -13.55 -8.07 17.29
C LYS A 135 -14.72 -9.03 17.59
N ARG A 136 -15.95 -8.53 17.75
CA ARG A 136 -17.13 -9.38 17.97
C ARG A 136 -17.37 -10.34 16.81
N LEU A 137 -17.19 -9.90 15.56
CA LEU A 137 -17.33 -10.75 14.38
C LEU A 137 -16.25 -11.84 14.31
N LEU A 138 -15.03 -11.52 14.72
CA LEU A 138 -13.93 -12.47 14.82
C LEU A 138 -14.17 -13.50 15.93
N ASP A 139 -14.62 -13.04 17.09
CA ASP A 139 -14.85 -13.91 18.26
C ASP A 139 -16.09 -14.82 18.07
N SER A 140 -17.09 -14.36 17.30
CA SER A 140 -18.24 -15.20 16.90
C SER A 140 -17.92 -16.24 15.81
N GLY A 141 -16.70 -16.19 15.24
CA GLY A 141 -16.32 -17.05 14.12
C GLY A 141 -16.99 -16.70 12.78
N SER A 142 -17.70 -15.56 12.72
CA SER A 142 -18.34 -15.08 11.48
C SER A 142 -17.33 -14.71 10.41
N ILE A 143 -16.13 -14.30 10.80
CA ILE A 143 -15.01 -13.99 9.91
C ILE A 143 -13.72 -14.62 10.44
N ASP A 144 -12.90 -15.15 9.55
CA ASP A 144 -11.59 -15.74 9.82
C ASP A 144 -10.42 -14.86 9.36
N ARG A 145 -10.73 -13.86 8.56
CA ARG A 145 -9.77 -12.91 7.98
C ARG A 145 -10.40 -11.53 7.84
N ILE A 146 -9.57 -10.49 7.90
CA ILE A 146 -9.98 -9.12 7.63
C ILE A 146 -9.52 -8.76 6.21
N GLY A 147 -10.46 -8.71 5.29
CA GLY A 147 -10.26 -8.29 3.91
C GLY A 147 -10.72 -6.85 3.66
N TYR A 148 -10.42 -6.33 2.47
CA TYR A 148 -10.79 -4.98 2.05
C TYR A 148 -12.30 -4.75 2.03
N SER A 149 -13.07 -5.74 1.59
CA SER A 149 -14.54 -5.69 1.56
C SER A 149 -15.13 -5.51 2.96
N GLN A 150 -14.62 -6.23 3.94
CA GLN A 150 -15.06 -6.16 5.33
C GLN A 150 -14.77 -4.80 5.95
N LEU A 151 -13.57 -4.25 5.73
CA LEU A 151 -13.21 -2.92 6.23
C LEU A 151 -14.04 -1.79 5.61
N ARG A 152 -14.46 -1.92 4.36
CA ARG A 152 -15.19 -0.87 3.64
C ARG A 152 -16.69 -1.08 3.52
N HIS A 153 -17.15 -2.34 3.41
CA HIS A 153 -18.59 -2.61 3.26
C HIS A 153 -19.30 -2.79 4.59
N GLU A 154 -18.84 -3.68 5.45
CA GLU A 154 -19.53 -3.98 6.71
C GLU A 154 -19.49 -2.82 7.69
N LEU A 155 -18.34 -2.14 7.83
CA LEU A 155 -18.25 -0.99 8.71
C LEU A 155 -18.98 0.25 8.19
N ARG A 156 -19.14 0.40 6.88
CA ARG A 156 -19.88 1.49 6.27
C ARG A 156 -21.39 1.35 6.47
N TRP A 157 -21.91 0.11 6.49
CA TRP A 157 -23.33 -0.17 6.73
C TRP A 157 -23.72 -0.06 8.21
N GLN A 158 -22.81 -0.34 9.13
CA GLN A 158 -23.04 -0.11 10.56
C GLN A 158 -22.95 1.37 10.95
N ARG A 159 -22.37 2.20 10.11
CA ARG A 159 -22.45 3.66 10.21
C ARG A 159 -23.76 4.19 9.60
N LEU A 160 -24.91 3.72 10.10
CA LEU A 160 -26.12 4.51 9.99
C LEU A 160 -25.85 5.89 10.60
N PRO A 161 -26.22 6.99 9.92
CA PRO A 161 -25.85 8.33 10.35
C PRO A 161 -26.61 8.72 11.61
N THR A 162 -26.08 8.34 12.76
CA THR A 162 -26.47 8.87 14.08
C THR A 162 -25.59 10.04 14.50
N GLY A 163 -25.08 10.80 13.57
CA GLY A 163 -24.26 11.96 13.85
C GLY A 163 -23.99 12.76 12.60
N LYS A 164 -23.85 14.06 12.77
CA LYS A 164 -23.64 15.09 11.74
C LYS A 164 -22.79 14.55 10.58
N PRO A 165 -23.32 14.59 9.36
CA PRO A 165 -22.59 14.13 8.18
C PRO A 165 -21.26 14.87 8.06
N ASP A 166 -20.20 14.12 7.72
CA ASP A 166 -18.86 14.67 7.54
C ASP A 166 -18.92 15.90 6.62
N SER A 167 -18.64 17.07 7.19
CA SER A 167 -18.73 18.36 6.48
C SER A 167 -17.87 18.41 5.21
N ARG A 168 -16.80 17.61 5.13
CA ARG A 168 -15.96 17.47 3.94
C ARG A 168 -16.65 16.65 2.84
N ARG A 169 -17.47 15.68 3.21
CA ARG A 169 -18.22 14.86 2.27
C ARG A 169 -19.39 15.63 1.70
N ILE A 170 -20.13 16.37 2.57
CA ILE A 170 -21.20 17.27 2.13
C ILE A 170 -20.65 18.36 1.22
N LYS A 171 -19.48 18.94 1.54
CA LYS A 171 -18.85 19.93 0.68
C LYS A 171 -18.49 19.36 -0.68
N ARG A 172 -17.93 18.13 -0.76
CA ARG A 172 -17.65 17.43 -2.02
C ARG A 172 -18.93 17.04 -2.78
N GLU A 173 -19.97 16.59 -2.08
CA GLU A 173 -21.25 16.24 -2.70
C GLU A 173 -22.00 17.48 -3.15
N LYS A 174 -21.91 18.61 -2.43
CA LYS A 174 -22.42 19.91 -2.89
C LYS A 174 -21.60 20.49 -4.04
N GLU A 175 -20.28 20.48 -3.95
CA GLU A 175 -19.41 20.93 -5.05
C GLU A 175 -19.58 20.06 -6.31
N SER A 176 -19.87 18.75 -6.18
CA SER A 176 -20.20 17.89 -7.32
C SER A 176 -21.64 18.06 -7.81
N ALA A 177 -22.57 18.46 -6.95
CA ALA A 177 -23.95 18.76 -7.34
C ALA A 177 -24.10 20.20 -7.92
N GLU A 178 -23.37 21.18 -7.36
CA GLU A 178 -23.29 22.56 -7.85
C GLU A 178 -22.40 22.69 -9.10
N ALA A 179 -21.39 21.81 -9.24
CA ALA A 179 -20.61 21.72 -10.48
C ALA A 179 -21.42 21.12 -11.63
N GLY A 180 -22.76 20.91 -11.45
CA GLY A 180 -23.56 20.16 -12.41
C GLY A 180 -22.86 18.88 -12.78
N ILE A 181 -23.50 17.78 -12.98
CA ILE A 181 -22.88 16.61 -13.62
C ILE A 181 -21.97 17.21 -14.69
N LYS A 182 -20.62 17.14 -14.48
CA LYS A 182 -19.70 17.49 -15.56
C LYS A 182 -20.24 16.62 -16.70
N GLN A 183 -21.00 17.23 -17.58
CA GLN A 183 -21.35 16.58 -18.83
C GLN A 183 -20.00 16.14 -19.33
N MET A 184 -19.79 14.84 -19.41
CA MET A 184 -18.62 14.34 -20.11
C MET A 184 -18.56 15.21 -21.35
N PRO A 185 -17.48 15.92 -21.59
CA PRO A 185 -17.37 16.81 -22.76
C PRO A 185 -17.90 15.99 -23.90
N ALA A 186 -18.88 16.54 -24.65
CA ALA A 186 -19.53 15.85 -25.73
C ALA A 186 -18.42 15.17 -26.50
N THR A 187 -18.48 13.84 -26.62
CA THR A 187 -17.40 13.00 -27.15
C THR A 187 -17.04 13.63 -28.49
N ASP A 188 -15.91 14.31 -28.54
CA ASP A 188 -15.45 14.91 -29.77
C ASP A 188 -14.97 13.73 -30.63
N PRO A 189 -15.67 13.42 -31.74
CA PRO A 189 -15.30 12.28 -32.57
C PRO A 189 -13.89 12.38 -33.11
N ASP A 190 -13.39 13.59 -33.32
CA ASP A 190 -12.04 13.84 -33.80
C ASP A 190 -10.99 13.57 -32.72
N ALA A 191 -11.26 13.88 -31.47
CA ALA A 191 -10.40 13.55 -30.34
C ALA A 191 -10.27 12.02 -30.12
N GLU A 192 -11.33 11.27 -30.33
CA GLU A 192 -11.31 9.79 -30.29
C GLU A 192 -10.46 9.22 -31.43
N LEU A 193 -10.60 9.76 -32.66
CA LEU A 193 -9.76 9.36 -33.78
C LEU A 193 -8.30 9.74 -33.58
N GLU A 194 -8.01 10.90 -33.01
CA GLU A 194 -6.63 11.29 -32.65
C GLU A 194 -6.03 10.37 -31.61
N SER A 195 -6.81 9.93 -30.62
CA SER A 195 -6.38 8.93 -29.63
C SER A 195 -5.95 7.62 -30.31
N LEU A 196 -6.69 7.16 -31.30
CA LEU A 196 -6.32 5.98 -32.10
C LEU A 196 -5.06 6.21 -32.90
N LYS A 197 -4.87 7.40 -33.49
CA LYS A 197 -3.67 7.78 -34.22
C LYS A 197 -2.39 7.64 -33.40
N PHE A 198 -2.44 7.94 -32.09
CA PHE A 198 -1.31 7.77 -31.18
C PHE A 198 -1.13 6.33 -30.69
N THR A 199 -2.20 5.56 -30.52
CA THR A 199 -2.14 4.20 -29.96
C THR A 199 -1.81 3.15 -31.00
N ILE A 200 -2.27 3.27 -32.24
CA ILE A 200 -2.01 2.30 -33.32
C ILE A 200 -0.51 2.06 -33.59
N PRO A 201 0.36 3.08 -33.64
CA PRO A 201 1.80 2.85 -33.82
C PRO A 201 2.42 2.04 -32.66
N SER A 202 1.96 2.24 -31.44
CA SER A 202 2.39 1.47 -30.26
C SER A 202 1.98 0.00 -30.38
N TRP A 203 0.75 -0.28 -30.81
CA TRP A 203 0.28 -1.65 -31.02
C TRP A 203 1.06 -2.33 -32.14
N SER A 204 1.26 -1.65 -33.27
CA SER A 204 2.04 -2.15 -34.39
C SER A 204 3.46 -2.51 -33.95
N LYS A 205 4.13 -1.62 -33.22
CA LYS A 205 5.47 -1.86 -32.69
C LYS A 205 5.51 -3.06 -31.72
N THR A 206 4.51 -3.19 -30.86
CA THR A 206 4.42 -4.32 -29.92
C THR A 206 4.23 -5.64 -30.67
N ILE A 207 3.36 -5.68 -31.67
CA ILE A 207 3.11 -6.87 -32.49
C ILE A 207 4.40 -7.26 -33.24
N SER A 208 5.06 -6.31 -33.92
CA SER A 208 6.32 -6.56 -34.63
C SER A 208 7.39 -7.13 -33.70
N ARG A 209 7.57 -6.48 -32.54
CA ARG A 209 8.53 -6.98 -31.53
C ARG A 209 8.21 -8.39 -31.03
N THR A 210 6.94 -8.70 -30.83
CA THR A 210 6.52 -10.04 -30.43
C THR A 210 6.81 -11.05 -31.53
N MET A 211 6.59 -10.70 -32.80
CA MET A 211 6.93 -11.58 -33.95
C MET A 211 8.41 -11.83 -34.07
N GLU A 212 9.26 -10.84 -33.77
CA GLU A 212 10.73 -10.97 -33.84
C GLU A 212 11.30 -11.78 -32.67
N LEU A 213 10.76 -11.60 -31.46
CA LEU A 213 11.33 -12.17 -30.24
C LEU A 213 10.70 -13.52 -29.83
N THR A 214 9.58 -13.92 -30.44
CA THR A 214 8.86 -15.11 -30.01
C THR A 214 9.03 -16.23 -31.01
N ASP A 215 9.64 -17.34 -30.57
CA ASP A 215 9.61 -18.61 -31.31
C ASP A 215 8.23 -19.25 -31.19
N PHE A 216 7.34 -18.93 -32.13
CA PHE A 216 5.95 -19.41 -32.13
C PHE A 216 5.81 -20.93 -32.06
N PRO A 217 6.64 -21.78 -32.69
CA PRO A 217 6.60 -23.22 -32.50
C PRO A 217 6.75 -23.69 -31.05
N SER A 218 7.57 -22.99 -30.24
CA SER A 218 7.81 -23.33 -28.84
C SER A 218 6.74 -22.87 -27.87
N THR A 219 5.81 -21.98 -28.30
CA THR A 219 4.74 -21.46 -27.44
C THR A 219 3.58 -22.46 -27.28
N SER A 220 2.86 -22.37 -26.14
CA SER A 220 1.72 -23.26 -25.89
C SER A 220 0.60 -23.07 -26.91
N VAL A 221 -0.06 -24.15 -27.28
CA VAL A 221 -1.20 -24.15 -28.24
C VAL A 221 -2.32 -23.23 -27.75
N ASN A 222 -2.60 -23.20 -26.45
CA ASN A 222 -3.64 -22.36 -25.87
C ASN A 222 -3.31 -20.87 -26.02
N ALA A 223 -2.08 -20.45 -25.68
CA ALA A 223 -1.67 -19.04 -25.84
C ALA A 223 -1.77 -18.58 -27.30
N ARG A 224 -1.32 -19.41 -28.25
CA ARG A 224 -1.45 -19.12 -29.70
C ARG A 224 -2.92 -18.98 -30.13
N ARG A 225 -3.78 -19.84 -29.61
CA ARG A 225 -5.23 -19.81 -29.91
C ARG A 225 -5.87 -18.54 -29.40
N GLU A 226 -5.58 -18.16 -28.17
CA GLU A 226 -6.12 -16.93 -27.55
C GLU A 226 -5.65 -15.68 -28.30
N VAL A 227 -4.35 -15.55 -28.57
CA VAL A 227 -3.82 -14.42 -29.34
C VAL A 227 -4.43 -14.36 -30.74
N LYS A 228 -4.55 -15.49 -31.43
CA LYS A 228 -5.21 -15.56 -32.74
C LYS A 228 -6.65 -15.06 -32.68
N MET A 229 -7.43 -15.46 -31.67
CA MET A 229 -8.81 -15.03 -31.51
C MET A 229 -8.90 -13.52 -31.26
N GLN A 230 -8.02 -12.97 -30.45
CA GLN A 230 -8.00 -11.52 -30.18
C GLN A 230 -7.60 -10.73 -31.43
N LEU A 231 -6.60 -11.18 -32.19
CA LEU A 231 -6.19 -10.54 -33.44
C LEU A 231 -7.32 -10.58 -34.51
N LEU A 232 -8.01 -11.70 -34.64
CA LEU A 232 -9.17 -11.80 -35.55
C LEU A 232 -10.31 -10.84 -35.14
N ASN A 233 -10.56 -10.70 -33.83
CA ASN A 233 -11.54 -9.76 -33.31
C ASN A 233 -11.13 -8.30 -33.58
N LEU A 234 -9.85 -7.97 -33.37
CA LEU A 234 -9.31 -6.66 -33.68
C LEU A 234 -9.42 -6.34 -35.18
N THR A 235 -9.02 -7.27 -36.07
CA THR A 235 -9.14 -7.12 -37.52
C THR A 235 -10.58 -6.83 -37.93
N ARG A 236 -11.56 -7.55 -37.36
CA ARG A 236 -12.98 -7.33 -37.64
C ARG A 236 -13.45 -5.93 -37.22
N LYS A 237 -12.97 -5.44 -36.08
CA LYS A 237 -13.29 -4.08 -35.62
C LYS A 237 -12.64 -3.01 -36.52
N ILE A 238 -11.38 -3.23 -36.93
CA ILE A 238 -10.68 -2.32 -37.84
C ILE A 238 -11.39 -2.26 -39.19
N THR A 239 -11.78 -3.41 -39.75
CA THR A 239 -12.53 -3.46 -41.05
C THR A 239 -13.81 -2.65 -40.94
N ARG A 240 -14.54 -2.76 -39.79
CA ARG A 240 -15.77 -1.99 -39.57
C ARG A 240 -15.52 -0.49 -39.40
N LEU A 241 -14.37 -0.07 -38.89
CA LEU A 241 -14.01 1.32 -38.76
C LEU A 241 -13.65 1.98 -40.11
N LEU A 242 -13.15 1.18 -41.06
CA LEU A 242 -12.72 1.65 -42.38
C LEU A 242 -13.83 1.54 -43.44
N SER A 243 -14.92 0.88 -43.16
CA SER A 243 -16.13 0.77 -44.02
C SER A 243 -17.10 1.93 -43.78
#